data_f7f774fd3c05b54f1ce24c139203af42
#
_entry.id   f7f774fd3c05b54f1ce24c139203af42
#
_cell.length_a   1.000
_cell.length_b   1.000
_cell.length_c   1.000
_cell.angle_alpha   90.00
_cell.angle_beta   90.00
_cell.angle_gamma   90.00
#
_symmetry.space_group_name_H-M   'P 1'
#
loop_
_entity.id
_entity.type
_entity.pdbx_description
1 polymer ?
#
loop_
_entity_poly.entity_id
_entity_poly.type
_entity_poly.pdbx_seq_one_letter_code
_entity_poly.pdbx_strand_id
1 'polypeptide(L)'
;MKFSANLGFLWADRPLPDAIRAAHAAGFDAVECHWPYETPVAEVQAALAETGLAMLGLNTRRGTTSLGENGLSALPGRQAEARAAIDEALAYAQATGTGAVHVMAGNSSGPRARAAFVAALTHACDKAPGLTILIEPLNPWNAPGYYLNSTGLAADIIREVARPNLKLMFDCYHVQIIEGDVTRRMAALLPLIGHIQIASVPDRGTPDHGELDYAYVLRRVTELGWTNPIGAEYLPGANHDLSWLAACRPSPNQR
;
A
#
# COMPACT_ATOMS: atom_id res chain seq x y z
N MET A 1 -4.16 5.78 18.00
CA MET A 1 -4.02 5.47 16.56
C MET A 1 -3.07 4.30 16.40
N LYS A 2 -3.23 3.46 15.38
CA LYS A 2 -2.36 2.31 15.09
C LYS A 2 -1.58 2.55 13.81
N PHE A 3 -0.36 2.01 13.73
CA PHE A 3 0.50 2.16 12.56
C PHE A 3 1.07 0.81 12.11
N SER A 4 1.17 0.61 10.78
CA SER A 4 1.91 -0.48 10.17
C SER A 4 3.25 0.01 9.61
N ALA A 5 4.28 -0.80 9.73
CA ALA A 5 5.56 -0.54 9.08
C ALA A 5 5.55 -1.12 7.66
N ASN A 6 5.91 -0.31 6.66
CA ASN A 6 6.15 -0.82 5.31
C ASN A 6 7.58 -1.36 5.21
N LEU A 7 7.70 -2.69 5.18
CA LEU A 7 8.97 -3.40 5.16
C LEU A 7 9.64 -3.40 3.77
N GLY A 8 9.01 -2.79 2.78
CA GLY A 8 9.65 -2.48 1.50
C GLY A 8 10.62 -1.30 1.58
N PHE A 9 10.51 -0.49 2.65
CA PHE A 9 11.40 0.64 2.96
C PHE A 9 12.07 0.50 4.32
N LEU A 10 11.29 0.28 5.38
CA LEU A 10 11.82 0.11 6.73
C LEU A 10 12.45 -1.27 6.88
N TRP A 11 13.70 -1.30 7.30
CA TRP A 11 14.50 -2.55 7.42
C TRP A 11 14.56 -3.38 6.13
N ALA A 12 14.52 -2.72 4.96
CA ALA A 12 14.61 -3.38 3.65
C ALA A 12 15.97 -4.08 3.39
N ASP A 13 16.96 -3.80 4.22
CA ASP A 13 18.28 -4.45 4.23
C ASP A 13 18.28 -5.82 4.95
N ARG A 14 17.16 -6.21 5.58
CA ARG A 14 17.03 -7.45 6.35
C ARG A 14 16.16 -8.48 5.64
N PRO A 15 16.35 -9.78 5.92
CA PRO A 15 15.37 -10.80 5.58
C PRO A 15 14.00 -10.43 6.15
N LEU A 16 12.92 -10.70 5.38
CA LEU A 16 11.56 -10.29 5.77
C LEU A 16 11.13 -10.75 7.17
N PRO A 17 11.42 -11.99 7.63
CA PRO A 17 11.10 -12.41 9.00
C PRO A 17 11.79 -11.55 10.07
N ASP A 18 13.03 -11.12 9.82
CA ASP A 18 13.79 -10.28 10.75
C ASP A 18 13.29 -8.82 10.73
N ALA A 19 12.88 -8.33 9.58
CA ALA A 19 12.21 -7.03 9.47
C ALA A 19 10.87 -7.01 10.23
N ILE A 20 10.07 -8.10 10.19
CA ILE A 20 8.84 -8.25 11.00
C ILE A 20 9.16 -8.14 12.50
N ARG A 21 10.17 -8.86 12.99
CA ARG A 21 10.60 -8.80 14.39
C ARG A 21 11.10 -7.40 14.78
N ALA A 22 11.83 -6.74 13.88
CA ALA A 22 12.32 -5.38 14.11
C ALA A 22 11.15 -4.37 14.22
N ALA A 23 10.13 -4.49 13.36
CA ALA A 23 8.93 -3.66 13.43
C ALA A 23 8.17 -3.87 14.76
N HIS A 24 8.04 -5.11 15.22
CA HIS A 24 7.45 -5.41 16.53
C HIS A 24 8.26 -4.77 17.66
N ALA A 25 9.59 -4.96 17.68
CA ALA A 25 10.48 -4.38 18.69
C ALA A 25 10.43 -2.84 18.71
N ALA A 26 10.22 -2.22 17.53
CA ALA A 26 10.03 -0.78 17.38
C ALA A 26 8.63 -0.29 17.81
N GLY A 27 7.70 -1.20 18.10
CA GLY A 27 6.37 -0.89 18.61
C GLY A 27 5.32 -0.63 17.54
N PHE A 28 5.50 -1.05 16.30
CA PHE A 28 4.44 -1.01 15.29
C PHE A 28 3.32 -1.99 15.63
N ASP A 29 2.10 -1.69 15.18
CA ASP A 29 0.89 -2.48 15.48
C ASP A 29 0.59 -3.51 14.37
N ALA A 30 1.21 -3.36 13.20
CA ALA A 30 1.08 -4.22 12.03
C ALA A 30 2.28 -4.01 11.10
N VAL A 31 2.35 -4.80 10.05
CA VAL A 31 3.35 -4.66 8.97
C VAL A 31 2.70 -4.79 7.60
N GLU A 32 3.36 -4.30 6.58
CA GLU A 32 3.06 -4.52 5.17
C GLU A 32 4.37 -4.69 4.40
N CYS A 33 4.38 -5.34 3.27
CA CYS A 33 5.59 -5.55 2.50
C CYS A 33 5.34 -5.41 1.00
N HIS A 34 6.41 -5.29 0.20
CA HIS A 34 6.27 -5.15 -1.24
C HIS A 34 6.20 -6.53 -1.93
N TRP A 35 7.33 -7.21 -2.14
CA TRP A 35 7.43 -8.41 -2.96
C TRP A 35 8.08 -9.55 -2.18
N PRO A 36 7.32 -10.30 -1.36
CA PRO A 36 7.88 -11.28 -0.43
C PRO A 36 8.20 -12.66 -1.04
N TYR A 37 8.03 -12.84 -2.33
CA TYR A 37 7.94 -14.14 -3.01
C TYR A 37 9.18 -15.01 -2.92
N GLU A 38 10.34 -14.43 -2.63
CA GLU A 38 11.60 -15.18 -2.41
C GLU A 38 11.74 -15.69 -0.96
N THR A 39 10.85 -15.25 -0.06
CA THR A 39 10.84 -15.70 1.34
C THR A 39 9.86 -16.85 1.49
N PRO A 40 10.29 -18.01 2.05
CA PRO A 40 9.39 -19.12 2.30
C PRO A 40 8.21 -18.72 3.19
N VAL A 41 7.00 -19.13 2.79
CA VAL A 41 5.75 -18.82 3.53
C VAL A 41 5.85 -19.20 5.02
N ALA A 42 6.42 -20.37 5.32
CA ALA A 42 6.57 -20.84 6.69
C ALA A 42 7.41 -19.93 7.59
N GLU A 43 8.42 -19.27 7.03
CA GLU A 43 9.28 -18.34 7.79
C GLU A 43 8.52 -17.05 8.12
N VAL A 44 7.73 -16.54 7.16
CA VAL A 44 6.87 -15.37 7.38
C VAL A 44 5.77 -15.68 8.41
N GLN A 45 5.11 -16.84 8.26
CA GLN A 45 4.10 -17.30 9.24
C GLN A 45 4.69 -17.40 10.65
N ALA A 46 5.90 -17.97 10.79
CA ALA A 46 6.57 -18.11 12.09
C ALA A 46 6.85 -16.73 12.73
N ALA A 47 7.37 -15.77 11.96
CA ALA A 47 7.65 -14.43 12.46
C ALA A 47 6.37 -13.66 12.83
N LEU A 48 5.29 -13.78 12.04
CA LEU A 48 3.99 -13.17 12.36
C LEU A 48 3.37 -13.79 13.61
N ALA A 49 3.45 -15.13 13.76
CA ALA A 49 2.96 -15.82 14.95
C ALA A 49 3.76 -15.45 16.21
N GLU A 50 5.08 -15.35 16.10
CA GLU A 50 5.98 -14.94 17.19
C GLU A 50 5.69 -13.51 17.68
N THR A 51 5.46 -12.59 16.75
CA THR A 51 5.27 -11.16 17.06
C THR A 51 3.82 -10.79 17.34
N GLY A 52 2.85 -11.58 16.90
CA GLY A 52 1.43 -11.25 16.92
C GLY A 52 1.03 -10.13 15.95
N LEU A 53 1.94 -9.67 15.09
CA LEU A 53 1.65 -8.66 14.08
C LEU A 53 0.82 -9.23 12.93
N ALA A 54 -0.12 -8.43 12.41
CA ALA A 54 -0.82 -8.73 11.17
C ALA A 54 -0.02 -8.20 9.96
N MET A 55 0.07 -8.99 8.88
CA MET A 55 0.52 -8.52 7.56
C MET A 55 -0.68 -7.92 6.84
N LEU A 56 -0.68 -6.59 6.64
CA LEU A 56 -1.82 -5.89 6.06
C LEU A 56 -1.90 -6.00 4.55
N GLY A 57 -0.77 -6.00 3.87
CA GLY A 57 -0.73 -6.01 2.42
C GLY A 57 0.60 -6.45 1.83
N LEU A 58 0.54 -6.86 0.57
CA LEU A 58 1.69 -7.12 -0.29
C LEU A 58 1.36 -6.72 -1.74
N ASN A 59 2.39 -6.55 -2.58
CA ASN A 59 2.25 -6.11 -3.97
C ASN A 59 2.40 -7.26 -4.96
N THR A 60 1.65 -7.24 -6.07
CA THR A 60 1.94 -8.11 -7.23
C THR A 60 3.32 -7.82 -7.81
N ARG A 61 3.96 -8.81 -8.45
CA ARG A 61 5.28 -8.60 -9.10
C ARG A 61 5.24 -7.45 -10.10
N ARG A 62 6.34 -6.70 -10.17
CA ARG A 62 6.49 -5.55 -11.08
C ARG A 62 6.71 -5.94 -12.53
N GLY A 63 7.07 -7.17 -12.82
CA GLY A 63 7.61 -7.58 -14.10
C GLY A 63 9.13 -7.47 -14.15
N THR A 64 9.69 -7.17 -15.30
CA THR A 64 11.15 -7.04 -15.53
C THR A 64 11.63 -5.65 -15.16
N THR A 65 12.04 -5.46 -13.91
CA THR A 65 12.46 -4.15 -13.38
C THR A 65 13.65 -3.52 -14.09
N SER A 66 14.56 -4.33 -14.65
CA SER A 66 15.67 -3.86 -15.49
C SER A 66 15.22 -3.18 -16.79
N LEU A 67 13.98 -3.42 -17.23
CA LEU A 67 13.32 -2.74 -18.35
C LEU A 67 12.43 -1.57 -17.89
N GLY A 68 12.47 -1.20 -16.62
CA GLY A 68 11.67 -0.12 -16.06
C GLY A 68 10.21 -0.51 -15.80
N GLU A 69 9.86 -1.81 -15.83
CA GLU A 69 8.49 -2.25 -15.53
C GLU A 69 8.16 -2.04 -14.04
N ASN A 70 6.95 -1.54 -13.78
CA ASN A 70 6.42 -1.27 -12.45
C ASN A 70 4.97 -1.75 -12.31
N GLY A 71 4.73 -3.02 -12.64
CA GLY A 71 3.42 -3.66 -12.73
C GLY A 71 3.09 -4.10 -14.15
N LEU A 72 2.15 -5.04 -14.28
CA LEU A 72 1.80 -5.68 -15.54
C LEU A 72 0.31 -5.53 -15.90
N SER A 73 -0.52 -5.11 -14.92
CA SER A 73 -1.96 -5.32 -15.02
C SER A 73 -2.66 -4.40 -16.01
N ALA A 74 -2.09 -3.22 -16.33
CA ALA A 74 -2.60 -2.32 -17.35
C ALA A 74 -1.86 -2.43 -18.70
N LEU A 75 -1.02 -3.45 -18.90
CA LEU A 75 -0.22 -3.61 -20.12
C LEU A 75 -1.00 -4.42 -21.16
N PRO A 76 -1.41 -3.81 -22.30
CA PRO A 76 -2.06 -4.54 -23.37
C PRO A 76 -1.14 -5.63 -23.94
N GLY A 77 -1.68 -6.83 -24.13
CA GLY A 77 -0.91 -7.98 -24.65
C GLY A 77 -0.20 -8.81 -23.58
N ARG A 78 -0.14 -8.34 -22.32
CA ARG A 78 0.54 -9.02 -21.20
C ARG A 78 -0.44 -9.66 -20.19
N GLN A 79 -1.69 -9.91 -20.61
CA GLN A 79 -2.77 -10.39 -19.71
C GLN A 79 -2.45 -11.72 -19.03
N ALA A 80 -1.78 -12.64 -19.72
CA ALA A 80 -1.41 -13.94 -19.14
C ALA A 80 -0.39 -13.77 -18.00
N GLU A 81 0.62 -12.93 -18.21
CA GLU A 81 1.64 -12.62 -17.21
C GLU A 81 1.07 -11.85 -16.02
N ALA A 82 0.19 -10.87 -16.28
CA ALA A 82 -0.49 -10.12 -15.25
C ALA A 82 -1.34 -11.07 -14.36
N ARG A 83 -2.08 -12.00 -14.96
CA ARG A 83 -2.86 -13.00 -14.20
C ARG A 83 -1.97 -13.92 -13.39
N ALA A 84 -0.85 -14.39 -13.95
CA ALA A 84 0.09 -15.24 -13.22
C ALA A 84 0.67 -14.51 -12.00
N ALA A 85 1.06 -13.24 -12.15
CA ALA A 85 1.55 -12.41 -11.04
C ALA A 85 0.46 -12.15 -9.97
N ILE A 86 -0.78 -11.95 -10.39
CA ILE A 86 -1.93 -11.82 -9.48
C ILE A 86 -2.15 -13.14 -8.72
N ASP A 87 -2.18 -14.26 -9.43
CA ASP A 87 -2.43 -15.58 -8.85
C ASP A 87 -1.38 -15.98 -7.83
N GLU A 88 -0.11 -15.69 -8.11
CA GLU A 88 1.00 -15.86 -7.17
C GLU A 88 0.80 -15.01 -5.90
N ALA A 89 0.46 -13.73 -6.09
CA ALA A 89 0.23 -12.81 -4.97
C ALA A 89 -0.94 -13.24 -4.09
N LEU A 90 -2.05 -13.64 -4.69
CA LEU A 90 -3.22 -14.13 -3.96
C LEU A 90 -2.91 -15.42 -3.18
N ALA A 91 -2.20 -16.36 -3.80
CA ALA A 91 -1.80 -17.60 -3.14
C ALA A 91 -0.87 -17.34 -1.95
N TYR A 92 0.12 -16.46 -2.12
CA TYR A 92 1.04 -16.08 -1.04
C TYR A 92 0.31 -15.35 0.09
N ALA A 93 -0.57 -14.40 -0.24
CA ALA A 93 -1.38 -13.68 0.74
C ALA A 93 -2.28 -14.61 1.54
N GLN A 94 -2.97 -15.54 0.89
CA GLN A 94 -3.81 -16.54 1.55
C GLN A 94 -3.00 -17.44 2.48
N ALA A 95 -1.84 -17.92 2.02
CA ALA A 95 -0.97 -18.78 2.81
C ALA A 95 -0.40 -18.07 4.06
N THR A 96 -0.06 -16.78 3.96
CA THR A 96 0.50 -16.01 5.09
C THR A 96 -0.55 -15.33 5.96
N GLY A 97 -1.84 -15.38 5.60
CA GLY A 97 -2.91 -14.64 6.29
C GLY A 97 -2.86 -13.13 6.06
N THR A 98 -2.22 -12.69 4.97
CA THR A 98 -2.15 -11.27 4.59
C THR A 98 -3.52 -10.73 4.20
N GLY A 99 -3.87 -9.52 4.67
CA GLY A 99 -5.22 -8.96 4.52
C GLY A 99 -5.55 -8.39 3.15
N ALA A 100 -4.55 -7.95 2.37
CA ALA A 100 -4.76 -7.31 1.07
C ALA A 100 -3.66 -7.60 0.06
N VAL A 101 -3.99 -7.44 -1.23
CA VAL A 101 -3.03 -7.48 -2.35
C VAL A 101 -3.17 -6.21 -3.18
N HIS A 102 -2.07 -5.46 -3.29
CA HIS A 102 -1.97 -4.33 -4.21
C HIS A 102 -1.67 -4.84 -5.62
N VAL A 103 -2.59 -4.65 -6.55
CA VAL A 103 -2.45 -5.01 -7.96
C VAL A 103 -1.84 -3.84 -8.72
N MET A 104 -0.54 -3.95 -9.00
CA MET A 104 0.24 -2.89 -9.64
C MET A 104 -0.14 -2.75 -11.12
N ALA A 105 -0.50 -1.52 -11.53
CA ALA A 105 -0.95 -1.25 -12.89
C ALA A 105 0.15 -1.40 -13.95
N GLY A 106 1.30 -0.79 -13.71
CA GLY A 106 2.39 -0.70 -14.69
C GLY A 106 2.33 0.55 -15.58
N ASN A 107 3.37 0.72 -16.40
CA ASN A 107 3.54 1.88 -17.25
C ASN A 107 2.79 1.68 -18.57
N SER A 108 1.70 2.42 -18.78
CA SER A 108 0.83 2.30 -19.95
C SER A 108 -0.08 3.51 -20.08
N SER A 109 -0.88 3.57 -21.15
CA SER A 109 -1.86 4.64 -21.34
C SER A 109 -2.98 4.26 -22.30
N GLY A 110 -4.05 5.03 -22.27
CA GLY A 110 -5.15 4.96 -23.24
C GLY A 110 -6.17 3.84 -22.99
N PRO A 111 -7.15 3.69 -23.89
CA PRO A 111 -8.31 2.82 -23.68
C PRO A 111 -7.97 1.33 -23.57
N ARG A 112 -6.95 0.86 -24.28
CA ARG A 112 -6.51 -0.55 -24.22
C ARG A 112 -5.88 -0.88 -22.86
N ALA A 113 -5.15 0.06 -22.26
CA ALA A 113 -4.62 -0.09 -20.91
C ALA A 113 -5.74 -0.16 -19.88
N ARG A 114 -6.77 0.69 -20.03
CA ARG A 114 -7.97 0.64 -19.18
C ARG A 114 -8.64 -0.72 -19.22
N ALA A 115 -8.90 -1.23 -20.41
CA ALA A 115 -9.54 -2.53 -20.59
C ALA A 115 -8.71 -3.68 -20.00
N ALA A 116 -7.38 -3.65 -20.17
CA ALA A 116 -6.48 -4.63 -19.58
C ALA A 116 -6.53 -4.58 -18.03
N PHE A 117 -6.45 -3.37 -17.47
CA PHE A 117 -6.46 -3.20 -16.02
C PHE A 117 -7.78 -3.61 -15.38
N VAL A 118 -8.93 -3.20 -15.96
CA VAL A 118 -10.26 -3.62 -15.51
C VAL A 118 -10.40 -5.14 -15.54
N ALA A 119 -9.95 -5.80 -16.60
CA ALA A 119 -9.99 -7.25 -16.70
C ALA A 119 -9.09 -7.96 -15.67
N ALA A 120 -7.90 -7.42 -15.39
CA ALA A 120 -6.98 -7.94 -14.38
C ALA A 120 -7.56 -7.80 -12.96
N LEU A 121 -8.14 -6.64 -12.64
CA LEU A 121 -8.77 -6.37 -11.34
C LEU A 121 -10.02 -7.24 -11.13
N THR A 122 -10.84 -7.41 -12.16
CA THR A 122 -12.00 -8.32 -12.12
C THR A 122 -11.55 -9.74 -11.78
N HIS A 123 -10.49 -10.24 -12.47
CA HIS A 123 -9.91 -11.54 -12.18
C HIS A 123 -9.43 -11.66 -10.73
N ALA A 124 -8.68 -10.67 -10.23
CA ALA A 124 -8.18 -10.68 -8.85
C ALA A 124 -9.32 -10.72 -7.82
N CYS A 125 -10.32 -9.87 -8.01
CA CYS A 125 -11.47 -9.79 -7.10
C CYS A 125 -12.31 -11.06 -7.07
N ASP A 126 -12.60 -11.63 -8.25
CA ASP A 126 -13.44 -12.82 -8.38
C ASP A 126 -12.72 -14.08 -7.85
N LYS A 127 -11.38 -14.13 -7.98
CA LYS A 127 -10.58 -15.26 -7.52
C LYS A 127 -10.40 -15.28 -6.00
N ALA A 128 -10.39 -14.12 -5.34
CA ALA A 128 -10.17 -14.00 -3.91
C ALA A 128 -11.20 -13.06 -3.25
N PRO A 129 -12.49 -13.42 -3.19
CA PRO A 129 -13.53 -12.54 -2.66
C PRO A 129 -13.36 -12.20 -1.17
N GLY A 130 -12.59 -12.99 -0.44
CA GLY A 130 -12.26 -12.76 0.98
C GLY A 130 -11.05 -11.86 1.22
N LEU A 131 -10.28 -11.50 0.17
CA LEU A 131 -9.14 -10.59 0.27
C LEU A 131 -9.52 -9.20 -0.26
N THR A 132 -8.96 -8.17 0.36
CA THR A 132 -9.02 -6.82 -0.20
C THR A 132 -8.04 -6.71 -1.37
N ILE A 133 -8.52 -6.28 -2.53
CA ILE A 133 -7.69 -5.93 -3.67
C ILE A 133 -7.50 -4.41 -3.66
N LEU A 134 -6.25 -3.98 -3.66
CA LEU A 134 -5.88 -2.57 -3.60
C LEU A 134 -5.35 -2.09 -4.95
N ILE A 135 -5.68 -0.84 -5.29
CA ILE A 135 -5.05 -0.09 -6.38
C ILE A 135 -4.58 1.25 -5.86
N GLU A 136 -3.45 1.73 -6.35
CA GLU A 136 -2.79 2.92 -5.84
C GLU A 136 -2.41 3.88 -6.97
N PRO A 137 -2.80 5.16 -6.89
CA PRO A 137 -2.27 6.21 -7.76
C PRO A 137 -0.84 6.59 -7.37
N LEU A 138 0.10 6.46 -8.32
CA LEU A 138 1.49 6.83 -8.08
C LEU A 138 1.82 8.17 -8.74
N ASN A 139 2.61 9.00 -8.06
CA ASN A 139 3.03 10.29 -8.58
C ASN A 139 4.07 10.16 -9.72
N PRO A 140 4.11 11.13 -10.66
CA PRO A 140 4.95 11.03 -11.86
C PRO A 140 6.46 11.14 -11.61
N TRP A 141 6.88 11.64 -10.45
CA TRP A 141 8.29 11.76 -10.10
C TRP A 141 8.89 10.40 -9.72
N ASN A 142 8.14 9.58 -8.96
CA ASN A 142 8.57 8.25 -8.54
C ASN A 142 8.21 7.16 -9.55
N ALA A 143 7.14 7.35 -10.33
CA ALA A 143 6.64 6.38 -11.28
C ALA A 143 6.24 7.04 -12.62
N PRO A 144 7.21 7.53 -13.42
CA PRO A 144 6.93 8.17 -14.69
C PRO A 144 6.22 7.20 -15.64
N GLY A 145 5.11 7.63 -16.23
CA GLY A 145 4.32 6.83 -17.16
C GLY A 145 3.42 5.77 -16.51
N TYR A 146 3.34 5.72 -15.19
CA TYR A 146 2.45 4.80 -14.49
C TYR A 146 0.98 5.06 -14.85
N TYR A 147 0.25 4.00 -15.17
CA TYR A 147 -1.11 4.10 -15.69
C TYR A 147 -2.08 4.75 -14.69
N LEU A 148 -2.07 4.28 -13.45
CA LEU A 148 -2.95 4.81 -12.41
C LEU A 148 -2.30 6.01 -11.72
N ASN A 149 -2.63 7.22 -12.15
CA ASN A 149 -1.94 8.45 -11.80
C ASN A 149 -2.85 9.53 -11.18
N SER A 150 -4.07 9.17 -10.76
CA SER A 150 -4.96 10.07 -10.02
C SER A 150 -6.00 9.32 -9.22
N THR A 151 -6.47 9.95 -8.12
CA THR A 151 -7.54 9.38 -7.30
C THR A 151 -8.88 9.32 -8.06
N GLY A 152 -9.11 10.27 -8.98
CA GLY A 152 -10.29 10.27 -9.84
C GLY A 152 -10.32 9.05 -10.76
N LEU A 153 -9.21 8.75 -11.45
CA LEU A 153 -9.11 7.56 -12.30
C LEU A 153 -9.28 6.27 -11.49
N ALA A 154 -8.69 6.20 -10.29
CA ALA A 154 -8.87 5.06 -9.39
C ALA A 154 -10.34 4.84 -9.00
N ALA A 155 -11.03 5.92 -8.61
CA ALA A 155 -12.45 5.86 -8.26
C ALA A 155 -13.33 5.40 -9.43
N ASP A 156 -13.03 5.86 -10.65
CA ASP A 156 -13.77 5.45 -11.85
C ASP A 156 -13.55 3.97 -12.18
N ILE A 157 -12.32 3.47 -12.04
CA ILE A 157 -12.00 2.05 -12.23
C ILE A 157 -12.70 1.18 -11.17
N ILE A 158 -12.68 1.60 -9.90
CA ILE A 158 -13.36 0.86 -8.81
C ILE A 158 -14.87 0.74 -9.10
N ARG A 159 -15.50 1.83 -9.57
CA ARG A 159 -16.93 1.81 -9.95
C ARG A 159 -17.20 0.93 -11.17
N GLU A 160 -16.31 0.95 -12.16
CA GLU A 160 -16.44 0.13 -13.38
C GLU A 160 -16.30 -1.37 -13.10
N VAL A 161 -15.30 -1.76 -12.29
CA VAL A 161 -15.10 -3.16 -11.87
C VAL A 161 -16.25 -3.63 -10.98
N ALA A 162 -16.81 -2.75 -10.17
CA ALA A 162 -17.99 -3.00 -9.33
C ALA A 162 -17.88 -4.27 -8.46
N ARG A 163 -16.72 -4.50 -7.86
CA ARG A 163 -16.50 -5.59 -6.88
C ARG A 163 -16.29 -4.99 -5.49
N PRO A 164 -16.98 -5.51 -4.45
CA PRO A 164 -16.96 -4.91 -3.11
C PRO A 164 -15.59 -4.94 -2.44
N ASN A 165 -14.75 -5.91 -2.83
CA ASN A 165 -13.40 -6.09 -2.31
C ASN A 165 -12.31 -5.31 -3.08
N LEU A 166 -12.66 -4.58 -4.16
CA LEU A 166 -11.73 -3.65 -4.80
C LEU A 166 -11.75 -2.31 -4.09
N LYS A 167 -10.61 -1.87 -3.60
CA LYS A 167 -10.45 -0.66 -2.80
C LYS A 167 -9.26 0.19 -3.25
N LEU A 168 -9.31 1.46 -2.87
CA LEU A 168 -8.24 2.42 -3.06
C LEU A 168 -7.21 2.31 -1.93
N MET A 169 -5.94 2.20 -2.26
CA MET A 169 -4.83 2.54 -1.37
C MET A 169 -4.59 4.04 -1.51
N PHE A 170 -4.85 4.76 -0.42
CA PHE A 170 -4.74 6.22 -0.37
C PHE A 170 -3.43 6.59 0.32
N ASP A 171 -2.36 6.72 -0.45
CA ASP A 171 -1.09 7.22 0.07
C ASP A 171 -1.10 8.77 0.03
N CYS A 172 -1.06 9.39 1.22
CA CYS A 172 -1.06 10.84 1.38
C CYS A 172 0.13 11.50 0.66
N TYR A 173 1.28 10.83 0.61
CA TYR A 173 2.46 11.32 -0.11
C TYR A 173 2.19 11.44 -1.61
N HIS A 174 1.70 10.35 -2.23
CA HIS A 174 1.39 10.38 -3.66
C HIS A 174 0.27 11.35 -3.98
N VAL A 175 -0.81 11.35 -3.19
CA VAL A 175 -1.97 12.22 -3.42
C VAL A 175 -1.59 13.71 -3.30
N GLN A 176 -0.76 14.09 -2.32
CA GLN A 176 -0.31 15.47 -2.18
C GLN A 176 0.45 15.95 -3.43
N ILE A 177 1.35 15.13 -3.96
CA ILE A 177 2.14 15.49 -5.15
C ILE A 177 1.28 15.56 -6.41
N ILE A 178 0.30 14.63 -6.56
CA ILE A 178 -0.53 14.54 -7.77
C ILE A 178 -1.60 15.64 -7.80
N GLU A 179 -2.31 15.83 -6.69
CA GLU A 179 -3.58 16.55 -6.68
C GLU A 179 -3.73 17.55 -5.53
N GLY A 180 -2.99 17.36 -4.44
CA GLY A 180 -3.17 18.14 -3.21
C GLY A 180 -4.52 17.93 -2.54
N ASP A 181 -4.91 18.83 -1.62
CA ASP A 181 -6.20 18.80 -0.91
C ASP A 181 -6.52 17.44 -0.24
N VAL A 182 -5.50 16.84 0.37
CA VAL A 182 -5.48 15.46 0.85
C VAL A 182 -6.69 15.14 1.74
N THR A 183 -7.00 16.00 2.71
CA THR A 183 -8.04 15.68 3.70
C THR A 183 -9.47 15.74 3.16
N ARG A 184 -9.78 16.67 2.23
CA ARG A 184 -11.10 16.71 1.58
C ARG A 184 -11.26 15.56 0.58
N ARG A 185 -10.21 15.22 -0.16
CA ARG A 185 -10.19 14.05 -1.05
C ARG A 185 -10.39 12.76 -0.28
N MET A 186 -9.68 12.59 0.83
CA MET A 186 -9.84 11.43 1.71
C MET A 186 -11.28 11.31 2.20
N ALA A 187 -11.88 12.40 2.68
CA ALA A 187 -13.28 12.38 3.13
C ALA A 187 -14.25 11.99 2.01
N ALA A 188 -14.07 12.52 0.81
CA ALA A 188 -14.92 12.23 -0.34
C ALA A 188 -14.78 10.78 -0.84
N LEU A 189 -13.59 10.20 -0.72
CA LEU A 189 -13.28 8.86 -1.22
C LEU A 189 -13.33 7.78 -0.13
N LEU A 190 -13.61 8.15 1.12
CA LEU A 190 -13.57 7.24 2.27
C LEU A 190 -14.29 5.90 2.05
N PRO A 191 -15.47 5.82 1.43
CA PRO A 191 -16.14 4.55 1.16
C PRO A 191 -15.37 3.61 0.22
N LEU A 192 -14.47 4.16 -0.59
CA LEU A 192 -13.64 3.42 -1.52
C LEU A 192 -12.28 3.06 -0.95
N ILE A 193 -11.83 3.71 0.14
CA ILE A 193 -10.50 3.50 0.72
C ILE A 193 -10.46 2.16 1.47
N GLY A 194 -9.45 1.35 1.17
CA GLY A 194 -9.14 0.10 1.88
C GLY A 194 -7.87 0.18 2.72
N HIS A 195 -6.96 1.10 2.39
CA HIS A 195 -5.74 1.34 3.14
C HIS A 195 -5.30 2.80 3.00
N ILE A 196 -4.66 3.33 4.05
CA ILE A 196 -4.09 4.70 4.08
C ILE A 196 -2.61 4.58 4.37
N GLN A 197 -1.77 5.33 3.62
CA GLN A 197 -0.33 5.41 3.86
C GLN A 197 0.12 6.86 4.03
N ILE A 198 1.25 7.04 4.70
CA ILE A 198 1.84 8.34 5.02
C ILE A 198 3.37 8.35 4.82
N ALA A 199 3.86 9.45 4.28
CA ALA A 199 5.27 9.86 4.27
C ALA A 199 5.36 11.37 4.11
N SER A 200 6.47 11.99 4.50
CA SER A 200 6.66 13.43 4.27
C SER A 200 6.77 13.76 2.78
N VAL A 201 6.38 14.98 2.42
CA VAL A 201 6.49 15.53 1.07
C VAL A 201 7.43 16.73 1.14
N PRO A 202 8.42 16.88 0.24
CA PRO A 202 8.61 16.09 -0.99
C PRO A 202 9.59 14.92 -0.89
N ASP A 203 10.28 14.74 0.21
CA ASP A 203 11.44 13.86 0.36
C ASP A 203 11.12 12.38 0.66
N ARG A 204 9.82 12.06 0.85
CA ARG A 204 9.31 10.74 1.26
C ARG A 204 9.96 10.22 2.56
N GLY A 205 10.33 11.14 3.46
CA GLY A 205 10.91 10.85 4.76
C GLY A 205 9.87 10.58 5.86
N THR A 206 10.32 10.69 7.12
CA THR A 206 9.44 10.52 8.30
C THR A 206 8.28 11.51 8.30
N PRO A 207 7.07 11.13 8.78
CA PRO A 207 5.87 11.97 8.67
C PRO A 207 5.78 13.07 9.76
N ASP A 208 6.89 13.62 10.19
CA ASP A 208 7.01 14.68 11.20
C ASP A 208 7.49 16.02 10.62
N HIS A 209 7.66 16.08 9.31
CA HIS A 209 8.11 17.29 8.59
C HIS A 209 7.51 17.35 7.18
N GLY A 210 7.95 18.36 6.40
CA GLY A 210 7.54 18.53 5.00
C GLY A 210 6.27 19.35 4.83
N GLU A 211 5.63 19.23 3.66
CA GLU A 211 4.49 20.04 3.25
C GLU A 211 3.17 19.66 3.93
N LEU A 212 3.06 18.44 4.48
CA LEU A 212 1.85 17.97 5.15
C LEU A 212 1.99 18.05 6.68
N ASP A 213 1.08 18.79 7.32
CA ASP A 213 0.90 18.71 8.77
C ASP A 213 0.19 17.39 9.14
N TYR A 214 0.97 16.35 9.42
CA TYR A 214 0.41 15.06 9.80
C TYR A 214 -0.30 15.06 11.16
N ALA A 215 -0.03 15.99 12.06
CA ALA A 215 -0.83 16.15 13.26
C ALA A 215 -2.28 16.52 12.91
N TYR A 216 -2.45 17.40 11.91
CA TYR A 216 -3.78 17.74 11.38
C TYR A 216 -4.38 16.57 10.57
N VAL A 217 -3.64 16.00 9.63
CA VAL A 217 -4.13 14.90 8.77
C VAL A 217 -4.62 13.72 9.59
N LEU A 218 -3.84 13.25 10.56
CA LEU A 218 -4.17 12.10 11.41
C LEU A 218 -5.38 12.37 12.31
N ARG A 219 -5.53 13.59 12.81
CA ARG A 219 -6.76 14.00 13.51
C ARG A 219 -7.98 13.89 12.59
N ARG A 220 -7.89 14.39 11.34
CA ARG A 220 -8.97 14.25 10.35
C ARG A 220 -9.29 12.80 10.03
N VAL A 221 -8.29 11.94 9.90
CA VAL A 221 -8.47 10.49 9.69
C VAL A 221 -9.29 9.88 10.84
N THR A 222 -8.97 10.27 12.09
CA THR A 222 -9.72 9.81 13.28
C THR A 222 -11.16 10.30 13.27
N GLU A 223 -11.38 11.59 12.97
CA GLU A 223 -12.71 12.20 12.89
C GLU A 223 -13.59 11.57 11.79
N LEU A 224 -12.99 11.08 10.72
CA LEU A 224 -13.66 10.32 9.66
C LEU A 224 -14.01 8.88 10.07
N GLY A 225 -13.62 8.45 11.27
CA GLY A 225 -13.92 7.12 11.80
C GLY A 225 -13.00 6.01 11.32
N TRP A 226 -11.83 6.32 10.77
CA TRP A 226 -10.86 5.31 10.37
C TRP A 226 -10.24 4.63 11.59
N THR A 227 -10.29 3.31 11.65
CA THR A 227 -9.81 2.52 12.79
C THR A 227 -8.70 1.53 12.46
N ASN A 228 -8.45 1.29 11.17
CA ASN A 228 -7.38 0.39 10.73
C ASN A 228 -6.01 1.05 10.92
N PRO A 229 -4.92 0.27 11.02
CA PRO A 229 -3.58 0.84 11.05
C PRO A 229 -3.29 1.67 9.80
N ILE A 230 -2.46 2.71 9.95
CA ILE A 230 -1.99 3.58 8.86
C ILE A 230 -0.59 3.14 8.49
N GLY A 231 -0.32 2.93 7.21
CA GLY A 231 0.96 2.50 6.67
C GLY A 231 2.01 3.60 6.74
N ALA A 232 3.11 3.34 7.41
CA ALA A 232 4.29 4.20 7.40
C ALA A 232 5.20 3.77 6.24
N GLU A 233 4.96 4.34 5.05
CA GLU A 233 5.65 4.01 3.81
C GLU A 233 6.64 5.10 3.42
N TYR A 234 7.74 5.21 4.15
CA TYR A 234 8.72 6.26 3.96
C TYR A 234 10.15 5.72 3.89
N LEU A 235 11.04 6.49 3.27
CA LEU A 235 12.47 6.22 3.21
C LEU A 235 13.10 6.53 4.58
N PRO A 236 13.62 5.54 5.30
CA PRO A 236 14.26 5.81 6.58
C PRO A 236 15.54 6.61 6.36
N GLY A 237 15.76 7.64 7.18
CA GLY A 237 17.05 8.32 7.26
C GLY A 237 18.13 7.39 7.83
N ALA A 238 19.38 7.84 7.80
CA ALA A 238 20.53 7.08 8.24
C ALA A 238 20.43 6.52 9.69
N ASN A 239 19.66 7.18 10.53
CA ASN A 239 19.50 6.82 11.95
C ASN A 239 18.22 6.03 12.26
N HIS A 240 17.38 5.70 11.26
CA HIS A 240 16.09 5.04 11.45
C HIS A 240 15.27 5.68 12.60
N ASP A 241 15.18 7.03 12.62
CA ASP A 241 14.47 7.73 13.68
C ASP A 241 12.96 7.42 13.65
N LEU A 242 12.45 6.94 14.77
CA LEU A 242 11.05 6.57 14.99
C LEU A 242 10.37 7.45 16.05
N SER A 243 10.98 8.58 16.42
CA SER A 243 10.44 9.50 17.44
C SER A 243 9.03 10.00 17.10
N TRP A 244 8.74 10.18 15.80
CA TRP A 244 7.42 10.53 15.30
C TRP A 244 6.33 9.54 15.71
N LEU A 245 6.66 8.24 15.79
CA LEU A 245 5.69 7.19 16.14
C LEU A 245 5.17 7.37 17.59
N ALA A 246 6.07 7.72 18.49
CA ALA A 246 5.69 8.04 19.88
C ALA A 246 4.88 9.34 19.96
N ALA A 247 5.24 10.36 19.19
CA ALA A 247 4.56 11.65 19.15
C ALA A 247 3.13 11.56 18.59
N CYS A 248 2.87 10.65 17.64
CA CYS A 248 1.55 10.43 17.07
C CYS A 248 0.62 9.54 17.92
N ARG A 249 1.11 8.99 19.03
CA ARG A 249 0.30 8.20 19.97
C ARG A 249 -0.18 9.09 21.11
N PRO A 250 -1.49 9.07 21.45
CA PRO A 250 -1.96 9.82 22.61
C PRO A 250 -1.26 9.31 23.87
N SER A 251 -0.77 10.25 24.71
CA SER A 251 -0.22 9.93 26.01
C SER A 251 -1.27 9.20 26.86
N PRO A 252 -0.88 8.18 27.67
CA PRO A 252 -1.84 7.41 28.49
C PRO A 252 -2.69 8.26 29.44
N ASN A 253 -2.29 9.50 29.70
CA ASN A 253 -2.96 10.42 30.64
C ASN A 253 -4.01 11.35 29.99
N GLN A 254 -4.39 11.17 28.72
CA GLN A 254 -5.40 11.98 28.04
C GLN A 254 -6.68 11.18 27.69
N ARG A 255 -6.98 10.11 28.44
CA ARG A 255 -8.26 9.41 28.35
C ARG A 255 -9.21 9.88 29.45
#